data_ec3ce3ca1b775c5f4fdcc167f7d2dc2c
#
_entry.id   ec3ce3ca1b775c5f4fdcc167f7d2dc2c
#
_cell.length_a   1.000
_cell.length_b   1.000
_cell.length_c   1.000
_cell.angle_alpha   90.00
_cell.angle_beta   90.00
_cell.angle_gamma   90.00
#
_symmetry.space_group_name_H-M   'P 1'
#
loop_
_entity.id
_entity.type
_entity.pdbx_description
1 polymer ?
#
loop_
_entity_poly.entity_id
_entity_poly.type
_entity_poly.pdbx_seq_one_letter_code
_entity_poly.pdbx_strand_id
1 'polypeptide(L)'
;MSESQSNAASAASQKWQPRLALLVAATFFMEFLDGTVLTTAIPSIAGDFAVVPADVNITMTAYLMTVAMGIPVSGWLAERVGARKVFCAAIAVFTAASLLCALSQDLTMLTAARVLQGAGGAMMVPVGTLVVLRRTPKEDLLRATAYLVWPGLLAPVLAPLVGGALTTFLSWHWIFLINIPLGLAAFIAALRLVPRGAGDQSRRLDWVGLLLTTAGVGALVVGLELATAHPSEPFGAVSVAAGLGLVAAAVLWLRRTSNPLFELNVFGTRTFRATSTGGFIYRLTISAVPFLLPLMFQDGFGWDPLHAGVMVAAVFVGNIGIKPATTPLIRRFGFKPVLVFASLASAVTFALCALLDSGTPEPLIFALLVCSGAFRSIGFSAYASIQYADIVPGQLPSANAISATLVQLAAGAGIAVGALFLRLFSAPGTFEADPVAAYRGAFLAIAVLMLLSTADSLALHRQAGADVSRGRSGAPKAANP
;
A
#
# COMPACT_ATOMS: atom_id res chain seq x y z
N MET A 1 23.51 34.30 -11.44
CA MET A 1 22.07 34.68 -11.34
C MET A 1 21.18 34.09 -12.45
N SER A 2 21.72 33.42 -13.49
CA SER A 2 20.92 32.96 -14.65
C SER A 2 20.34 31.53 -14.51
N GLU A 3 20.98 30.62 -13.78
CA GLU A 3 20.48 29.23 -13.63
C GLU A 3 19.32 29.08 -12.65
N SER A 4 19.29 29.87 -11.57
CA SER A 4 18.17 29.84 -10.61
C SER A 4 16.89 30.45 -11.20
N GLN A 5 16.96 31.39 -12.09
CA GLN A 5 15.82 31.99 -12.79
C GLN A 5 15.30 31.08 -13.91
N SER A 6 16.17 30.35 -14.61
CA SER A 6 15.79 29.35 -15.62
C SER A 6 15.06 28.16 -14.99
N ASN A 7 15.51 27.67 -13.84
CA ASN A 7 14.85 26.60 -13.10
C ASN A 7 13.49 27.02 -12.50
N ALA A 8 13.37 28.26 -12.04
CA ALA A 8 12.11 28.82 -11.55
C ALA A 8 11.08 29.02 -12.68
N ALA A 9 11.51 29.45 -13.86
CA ALA A 9 10.66 29.62 -15.04
C ALA A 9 10.19 28.29 -15.60
N SER A 10 11.02 27.23 -15.57
CA SER A 10 10.66 25.86 -15.96
C SER A 10 9.66 25.22 -15.00
N ALA A 11 9.72 25.50 -13.71
CA ALA A 11 8.77 25.02 -12.72
C ALA A 11 7.39 25.72 -12.82
N ALA A 12 7.35 26.97 -13.28
CA ALA A 12 6.10 27.75 -13.38
C ALA A 12 5.17 27.33 -14.53
N SER A 13 5.60 26.44 -15.44
CA SER A 13 4.85 26.05 -16.65
C SER A 13 4.36 24.59 -16.64
N GLN A 14 4.59 23.84 -15.56
CA GLN A 14 4.11 22.45 -15.50
C GLN A 14 2.59 22.43 -15.27
N LYS A 15 1.84 22.11 -16.33
CA LYS A 15 0.39 21.85 -16.23
C LYS A 15 0.15 20.44 -15.74
N TRP A 16 -0.86 20.27 -14.89
CA TRP A 16 -1.38 18.96 -14.48
C TRP A 16 -1.65 18.04 -15.68
N GLN A 17 -1.13 16.84 -15.64
CA GLN A 17 -1.27 15.84 -16.72
C GLN A 17 -2.14 14.65 -16.30
N PRO A 18 -3.49 14.77 -16.37
CA PRO A 18 -4.39 13.72 -15.93
C PRO A 18 -4.22 12.40 -16.69
N ARG A 19 -3.83 12.45 -17.97
CA ARG A 19 -3.59 11.24 -18.79
C ARG A 19 -2.43 10.41 -18.26
N LEU A 20 -1.38 11.05 -17.78
CA LEU A 20 -0.22 10.37 -17.15
C LEU A 20 -0.62 9.72 -15.83
N ALA A 21 -1.36 10.44 -14.98
CA ALA A 21 -1.85 9.89 -13.72
C ALA A 21 -2.82 8.73 -13.95
N LEU A 22 -3.69 8.81 -14.96
CA LEU A 22 -4.63 7.75 -15.32
C LEU A 22 -3.90 6.49 -15.84
N LEU A 23 -2.85 6.66 -16.68
CA LEU A 23 -2.00 5.54 -17.10
C LEU A 23 -1.41 4.81 -15.90
N VAL A 24 -0.78 5.57 -14.99
CA VAL A 24 -0.16 4.97 -13.79
C VAL A 24 -1.22 4.34 -12.88
N ALA A 25 -2.38 4.97 -12.74
CA ALA A 25 -3.51 4.39 -12.01
C ALA A 25 -3.99 3.06 -12.63
N ALA A 26 -4.03 2.96 -13.96
CA ALA A 26 -4.40 1.71 -14.65
C ALA A 26 -3.37 0.59 -14.42
N THR A 27 -2.06 0.91 -14.42
CA THR A 27 -1.04 -0.09 -14.08
C THR A 27 -1.11 -0.53 -12.61
N PHE A 28 -1.45 0.37 -11.68
CA PHE A 28 -1.68 0.03 -10.27
C PHE A 28 -2.90 -0.87 -10.12
N PHE A 29 -4.00 -0.54 -10.82
CA PHE A 29 -5.19 -1.37 -10.81
C PHE A 29 -4.87 -2.79 -11.28
N MET A 30 -4.12 -2.93 -12.37
CA MET A 30 -3.69 -4.22 -12.90
C MET A 30 -2.87 -5.01 -11.86
N GLU A 31 -1.91 -4.36 -11.20
CA GLU A 31 -1.05 -5.00 -10.19
C GLU A 31 -1.84 -5.40 -8.93
N PHE A 32 -2.70 -4.52 -8.40
CA PHE A 32 -3.50 -4.82 -7.22
C PHE A 32 -4.59 -5.87 -7.50
N LEU A 33 -5.18 -5.85 -8.70
CA LEU A 33 -6.14 -6.85 -9.12
C LEU A 33 -5.47 -8.22 -9.21
N ASP A 34 -4.33 -8.31 -9.88
CA ASP A 34 -3.55 -9.53 -10.04
C ASP A 34 -3.13 -10.13 -8.69
N GLY A 35 -2.70 -9.28 -7.75
CA GLY A 35 -2.32 -9.70 -6.39
C GLY A 35 -3.48 -10.26 -5.56
N THR A 36 -4.73 -9.94 -5.89
CA THR A 36 -5.90 -10.32 -5.09
C THR A 36 -6.81 -11.34 -5.78
N VAL A 37 -6.90 -11.31 -7.11
CA VAL A 37 -7.83 -12.15 -7.88
C VAL A 37 -7.47 -13.64 -7.82
N LEU A 38 -6.19 -13.97 -7.60
CA LEU A 38 -5.70 -15.34 -7.54
C LEU A 38 -6.33 -16.17 -6.42
N THR A 39 -6.73 -15.51 -5.31
CA THR A 39 -7.37 -16.20 -4.18
C THR A 39 -8.62 -16.96 -4.57
N THR A 40 -9.36 -16.48 -5.58
CA THR A 40 -10.58 -17.13 -6.06
C THR A 40 -10.30 -18.34 -6.97
N ALA A 41 -9.09 -18.44 -7.51
CA ALA A 41 -8.66 -19.49 -8.42
C ALA A 41 -7.92 -20.65 -7.72
N ILE A 42 -7.58 -20.51 -6.44
CA ILE A 42 -6.82 -21.52 -5.70
C ILE A 42 -7.38 -22.94 -5.87
N PRO A 43 -8.70 -23.20 -5.71
CA PRO A 43 -9.24 -24.54 -5.87
C PRO A 43 -9.09 -25.09 -7.29
N SER A 44 -9.28 -24.25 -8.32
CA SER A 44 -9.16 -24.66 -9.71
C SER A 44 -7.71 -24.99 -10.10
N ILE A 45 -6.73 -24.15 -9.64
CA ILE A 45 -5.31 -24.39 -9.84
C ILE A 45 -4.86 -25.66 -9.13
N ALA A 46 -5.32 -25.87 -7.90
CA ALA A 46 -4.99 -27.06 -7.12
C ALA A 46 -5.52 -28.34 -7.80
N GLY A 47 -6.72 -28.28 -8.38
CA GLY A 47 -7.30 -29.38 -9.14
C GLY A 47 -6.50 -29.69 -10.42
N ASP A 48 -6.14 -28.67 -11.20
CA ASP A 48 -5.39 -28.85 -12.46
C ASP A 48 -3.97 -29.39 -12.23
N PHE A 49 -3.31 -28.95 -11.15
CA PHE A 49 -1.95 -29.40 -10.83
C PHE A 49 -1.91 -30.62 -9.91
N ALA A 50 -3.07 -31.16 -9.50
CA ALA A 50 -3.19 -32.26 -8.57
C ALA A 50 -2.39 -32.06 -7.25
N VAL A 51 -2.46 -30.85 -6.69
CA VAL A 51 -1.82 -30.45 -5.42
C VAL A 51 -2.87 -30.06 -4.38
N VAL A 52 -2.47 -29.95 -3.11
CA VAL A 52 -3.35 -29.46 -2.06
C VAL A 52 -3.57 -27.93 -2.23
N PRO A 53 -4.79 -27.40 -2.05
CA PRO A 53 -5.05 -25.97 -2.17
C PRO A 53 -4.12 -25.08 -1.33
N ALA A 54 -3.68 -25.55 -0.16
CA ALA A 54 -2.73 -24.86 0.69
C ALA A 54 -1.37 -24.63 0.01
N ASP A 55 -0.91 -25.55 -0.84
CA ASP A 55 0.38 -25.45 -1.53
C ASP A 55 0.36 -24.33 -2.57
N VAL A 56 -0.80 -24.02 -3.17
CA VAL A 56 -0.95 -22.95 -4.15
C VAL A 56 -0.64 -21.58 -3.55
N ASN A 57 -0.79 -21.41 -2.23
CA ASN A 57 -0.47 -20.14 -1.55
C ASN A 57 1.00 -19.73 -1.73
N ILE A 58 1.92 -20.69 -1.99
CA ILE A 58 3.33 -20.36 -2.27
C ILE A 58 3.47 -19.40 -3.44
N THR A 59 2.58 -19.47 -4.43
CA THR A 59 2.60 -18.59 -5.61
C THR A 59 2.28 -17.13 -5.26
N MET A 60 1.37 -16.92 -4.30
CA MET A 60 1.02 -15.59 -3.78
C MET A 60 2.15 -15.04 -2.92
N THR A 61 2.67 -15.85 -2.01
CA THR A 61 3.79 -15.49 -1.13
C THR A 61 5.03 -15.13 -1.94
N ALA A 62 5.39 -15.95 -2.94
CA ALA A 62 6.53 -15.70 -3.82
C ALA A 62 6.40 -14.36 -4.58
N TYR A 63 5.20 -14.05 -5.07
CA TYR A 63 4.90 -12.78 -5.72
C TYR A 63 5.06 -11.60 -4.74
N LEU A 64 4.34 -11.62 -3.61
CA LEU A 64 4.35 -10.54 -2.62
C LEU A 64 5.74 -10.31 -2.02
N MET A 65 6.47 -11.40 -1.74
CA MET A 65 7.84 -11.34 -1.26
C MET A 65 8.76 -10.67 -2.27
N THR A 66 8.65 -11.06 -3.55
CA THR A 66 9.48 -10.47 -4.61
C THR A 66 9.14 -8.98 -4.82
N VAL A 67 7.85 -8.61 -4.76
CA VAL A 67 7.44 -7.20 -4.80
C VAL A 67 8.07 -6.43 -3.63
N ALA A 68 7.92 -6.92 -2.39
CA ALA A 68 8.45 -6.25 -1.21
C ALA A 68 9.98 -6.11 -1.25
N MET A 69 10.69 -7.14 -1.66
CA MET A 69 12.15 -7.16 -1.78
C MET A 69 12.67 -6.28 -2.93
N GLY A 70 11.89 -6.10 -3.99
CA GLY A 70 12.29 -5.31 -5.15
C GLY A 70 12.04 -3.80 -5.01
N ILE A 71 11.05 -3.39 -4.19
CA ILE A 71 10.72 -1.97 -3.98
C ILE A 71 11.93 -1.11 -3.60
N PRO A 72 12.84 -1.51 -2.69
CA PRO A 72 13.98 -0.71 -2.29
C PRO A 72 14.88 -0.25 -3.45
N VAL A 73 15.07 -1.07 -4.46
CA VAL A 73 15.95 -0.71 -5.59
C VAL A 73 15.29 0.23 -6.60
N SER A 74 13.98 0.41 -6.53
CA SER A 74 13.19 1.13 -7.55
C SER A 74 13.62 2.58 -7.75
N GLY A 75 13.92 3.30 -6.66
CA GLY A 75 14.35 4.70 -6.70
C GLY A 75 15.70 4.86 -7.40
N TRP A 76 16.70 4.05 -6.99
CA TRP A 76 18.02 4.06 -7.61
C TRP A 76 17.96 3.69 -9.09
N LEU A 77 17.19 2.64 -9.43
CA LEU A 77 17.07 2.18 -10.82
C LEU A 77 16.42 3.25 -11.72
N ALA A 78 15.37 3.93 -11.20
CA ALA A 78 14.71 5.02 -11.90
C ALA A 78 15.62 6.22 -12.15
N GLU A 79 16.57 6.49 -11.24
CA GLU A 79 17.54 7.56 -11.41
C GLU A 79 18.69 7.17 -12.33
N ARG A 80 19.24 5.97 -12.19
CA ARG A 80 20.38 5.51 -13.00
C ARG A 80 20.02 5.26 -14.47
N VAL A 81 18.91 4.56 -14.71
CA VAL A 81 18.50 4.12 -16.06
C VAL A 81 17.53 5.12 -16.70
N GLY A 82 16.82 5.88 -15.87
CA GLY A 82 15.75 6.79 -16.28
C GLY A 82 14.36 6.18 -16.05
N ALA A 83 13.49 6.94 -15.38
CA ALA A 83 12.19 6.46 -14.93
C ALA A 83 11.31 5.89 -16.05
N ARG A 84 11.36 6.48 -17.27
CA ARG A 84 10.60 5.95 -18.44
C ARG A 84 11.04 4.55 -18.82
N LYS A 85 12.35 4.31 -18.94
CA LYS A 85 12.87 3.01 -19.36
C LYS A 85 12.51 1.94 -18.33
N VAL A 86 12.68 2.27 -17.03
CA VAL A 86 12.36 1.35 -15.94
C VAL A 86 10.86 1.05 -15.90
N PHE A 87 10.01 2.06 -16.02
CA PHE A 87 8.55 1.87 -16.00
C PHE A 87 8.06 1.04 -17.18
N CYS A 88 8.54 1.32 -18.39
CA CYS A 88 8.22 0.51 -19.58
C CYS A 88 8.72 -0.94 -19.44
N ALA A 89 9.95 -1.13 -18.96
CA ALA A 89 10.50 -2.47 -18.72
C ALA A 89 9.69 -3.23 -17.65
N ALA A 90 9.29 -2.56 -16.58
CA ALA A 90 8.45 -3.13 -15.54
C ALA A 90 7.11 -3.64 -16.08
N ILE A 91 6.41 -2.83 -16.89
CA ILE A 91 5.16 -3.24 -17.55
C ILE A 91 5.40 -4.43 -18.47
N ALA A 92 6.48 -4.40 -19.28
CA ALA A 92 6.81 -5.47 -20.20
C ALA A 92 7.11 -6.79 -19.47
N VAL A 93 7.93 -6.74 -18.40
CA VAL A 93 8.26 -7.91 -17.58
C VAL A 93 7.01 -8.46 -16.90
N PHE A 94 6.18 -7.60 -16.29
CA PHE A 94 4.93 -8.01 -15.65
C PHE A 94 3.99 -8.69 -16.64
N THR A 95 3.82 -8.11 -17.85
CA THR A 95 2.94 -8.64 -18.89
C THR A 95 3.47 -9.97 -19.44
N ALA A 96 4.78 -10.07 -19.71
CA ALA A 96 5.39 -11.32 -20.18
C ALA A 96 5.31 -12.42 -19.10
N ALA A 97 5.57 -12.08 -17.85
CA ALA A 97 5.42 -13.01 -16.73
C ALA A 97 3.96 -13.46 -16.53
N SER A 98 2.98 -12.58 -16.75
CA SER A 98 1.56 -12.96 -16.74
C SER A 98 1.25 -13.99 -17.83
N LEU A 99 1.84 -13.86 -19.02
CA LEU A 99 1.73 -14.90 -20.05
C LEU A 99 2.36 -16.22 -19.62
N LEU A 100 3.54 -16.18 -18.99
CA LEU A 100 4.17 -17.39 -18.44
C LEU A 100 3.34 -18.04 -17.33
N CYS A 101 2.70 -17.24 -16.46
CA CYS A 101 1.75 -17.75 -15.46
C CYS A 101 0.57 -18.47 -16.14
N ALA A 102 0.01 -17.88 -17.19
CA ALA A 102 -1.09 -18.50 -17.95
C ALA A 102 -0.68 -19.77 -18.71
N LEU A 103 0.58 -19.94 -19.02
CA LEU A 103 1.11 -21.11 -19.72
C LEU A 103 1.74 -22.15 -18.78
N SER A 104 1.68 -21.95 -17.47
CA SER A 104 2.28 -22.86 -16.49
C SER A 104 1.56 -24.21 -16.47
N GLN A 105 2.35 -25.29 -16.39
CA GLN A 105 1.87 -26.67 -16.41
C GLN A 105 1.99 -27.35 -15.04
N ASP A 106 2.68 -26.73 -14.12
CA ASP A 106 2.86 -27.19 -12.74
C ASP A 106 3.05 -26.01 -11.77
N LEU A 107 2.97 -26.31 -10.48
CA LEU A 107 3.07 -25.33 -9.40
C LEU A 107 4.44 -24.63 -9.36
N THR A 108 5.52 -25.36 -9.70
CA THR A 108 6.89 -24.80 -9.69
C THR A 108 7.06 -23.76 -10.79
N MET A 109 6.59 -24.07 -12.01
CA MET A 109 6.60 -23.13 -13.13
C MET A 109 5.75 -21.90 -12.82
N LEU A 110 4.54 -22.09 -12.26
CA LEU A 110 3.68 -20.99 -11.85
C LEU A 110 4.38 -20.11 -10.80
N THR A 111 4.98 -20.73 -9.79
CA THR A 111 5.72 -20.00 -8.73
C THR A 111 6.89 -19.21 -9.30
N ALA A 112 7.69 -19.80 -10.18
CA ALA A 112 8.80 -19.11 -10.83
C ALA A 112 8.33 -17.92 -11.70
N ALA A 113 7.23 -18.11 -12.45
CA ALA A 113 6.62 -17.03 -13.22
C ALA A 113 6.07 -15.91 -12.32
N ARG A 114 5.51 -16.24 -11.15
CA ARG A 114 5.06 -15.27 -10.13
C ARG A 114 6.21 -14.48 -9.52
N VAL A 115 7.38 -15.09 -9.31
CA VAL A 115 8.61 -14.36 -8.90
C VAL A 115 8.99 -13.33 -9.97
N LEU A 116 9.01 -13.73 -11.25
CA LEU A 116 9.31 -12.81 -12.35
C LEU A 116 8.27 -11.69 -12.46
N GLN A 117 6.99 -12.01 -12.30
CA GLN A 117 5.89 -11.05 -12.29
C GLN A 117 6.03 -10.05 -11.13
N GLY A 118 6.39 -10.54 -9.93
CA GLY A 118 6.67 -9.72 -8.76
C GLY A 118 7.84 -8.75 -8.97
N ALA A 119 8.88 -9.16 -9.71
CA ALA A 119 9.99 -8.27 -10.07
C ALA A 119 9.53 -7.11 -10.97
N GLY A 120 8.59 -7.36 -11.89
CA GLY A 120 7.91 -6.31 -12.67
C GLY A 120 7.08 -5.40 -11.78
N GLY A 121 6.20 -5.96 -10.93
CA GLY A 121 5.33 -5.23 -10.01
C GLY A 121 6.11 -4.32 -9.06
N ALA A 122 7.21 -4.82 -8.48
CA ALA A 122 8.08 -4.06 -7.58
C ALA A 122 8.56 -2.71 -8.15
N MET A 123 8.64 -2.60 -9.47
CA MET A 123 9.05 -1.38 -10.17
C MET A 123 7.84 -0.56 -10.66
N MET A 124 6.69 -1.18 -10.94
CA MET A 124 5.54 -0.49 -11.53
C MET A 124 4.97 0.60 -10.61
N VAL A 125 4.61 0.25 -9.38
CA VAL A 125 3.99 1.21 -8.43
C VAL A 125 4.95 2.32 -8.02
N PRO A 126 6.18 2.05 -7.51
CA PRO A 126 7.06 3.12 -7.06
C PRO A 126 7.53 4.02 -8.20
N VAL A 127 7.94 3.44 -9.35
CA VAL A 127 8.45 4.24 -10.47
C VAL A 127 7.31 5.01 -11.14
N GLY A 128 6.11 4.42 -11.27
CA GLY A 128 4.92 5.12 -11.74
C GLY A 128 4.55 6.30 -10.85
N THR A 129 4.53 6.11 -9.53
CA THR A 129 4.32 7.19 -8.55
C THR A 129 5.36 8.30 -8.74
N LEU A 130 6.64 7.95 -8.83
CA LEU A 130 7.72 8.91 -9.02
C LEU A 130 7.56 9.74 -10.31
N VAL A 131 7.17 9.09 -11.42
CA VAL A 131 6.91 9.74 -12.71
C VAL A 131 5.78 10.77 -12.58
N VAL A 132 4.68 10.43 -11.91
CA VAL A 132 3.56 11.34 -11.66
C VAL A 132 3.98 12.50 -10.75
N LEU A 133 4.62 12.21 -9.62
CA LEU A 133 5.03 13.22 -8.64
C LEU A 133 6.01 14.26 -9.23
N ARG A 134 6.99 13.81 -10.02
CA ARG A 134 7.95 14.70 -10.70
C ARG A 134 7.31 15.66 -11.70
N ARG A 135 6.11 15.36 -12.19
CA ARG A 135 5.38 16.13 -13.21
C ARG A 135 4.16 16.84 -12.65
N THR A 136 3.91 16.73 -11.36
CA THR A 136 2.74 17.33 -10.72
C THR A 136 3.14 18.59 -9.96
N PRO A 137 2.56 19.75 -10.27
CA PRO A 137 2.70 20.95 -9.44
C PRO A 137 2.23 20.68 -8.01
N LYS A 138 2.83 21.34 -7.01
CA LYS A 138 2.45 21.13 -5.59
C LYS A 138 0.95 21.35 -5.34
N GLU A 139 0.35 22.31 -6.02
CA GLU A 139 -1.08 22.63 -5.95
C GLU A 139 -2.02 21.51 -6.44
N ASP A 140 -1.53 20.65 -7.33
CA ASP A 140 -2.29 19.50 -7.89
C ASP A 140 -1.90 18.15 -7.24
N LEU A 141 -0.98 18.16 -6.27
CA LEU A 141 -0.50 16.94 -5.61
C LEU A 141 -1.63 16.13 -4.97
N LEU A 142 -2.62 16.80 -4.35
CA LEU A 142 -3.82 16.15 -3.81
C LEU A 142 -4.64 15.40 -4.88
N ARG A 143 -4.77 16.00 -6.05
CA ARG A 143 -5.47 15.36 -7.18
C ARG A 143 -4.67 14.17 -7.70
N ALA A 144 -3.36 14.36 -7.90
CA ALA A 144 -2.48 13.31 -8.38
C ALA A 144 -2.50 12.09 -7.45
N THR A 145 -2.33 12.28 -6.15
CA THR A 145 -2.37 11.20 -5.17
C THR A 145 -3.75 10.55 -5.08
N ALA A 146 -4.83 11.29 -5.24
CA ALA A 146 -6.17 10.71 -5.34
C ALA A 146 -6.29 9.72 -6.51
N TYR A 147 -5.80 10.07 -7.70
CA TYR A 147 -5.78 9.15 -8.86
C TYR A 147 -4.96 7.89 -8.60
N LEU A 148 -3.82 8.01 -7.90
CA LEU A 148 -2.96 6.87 -7.59
C LEU A 148 -3.53 5.95 -6.50
N VAL A 149 -4.33 6.48 -5.58
CA VAL A 149 -4.93 5.69 -4.48
C VAL A 149 -6.17 4.90 -4.92
N TRP A 150 -6.96 5.42 -5.87
CA TRP A 150 -8.21 4.80 -6.34
C TRP A 150 -8.06 3.32 -6.74
N PRO A 151 -7.05 2.95 -7.55
CA PRO A 151 -6.89 1.56 -7.99
C PRO A 151 -6.70 0.57 -6.85
N GLY A 152 -5.89 0.94 -5.85
CA GLY A 152 -5.64 0.11 -4.67
C GLY A 152 -6.89 -0.13 -3.82
N LEU A 153 -7.93 0.71 -3.95
CA LEU A 153 -9.21 0.55 -3.26
C LEU A 153 -10.21 -0.26 -4.08
N LEU A 154 -10.21 -0.08 -5.39
CA LEU A 154 -11.18 -0.70 -6.29
C LEU A 154 -10.81 -2.15 -6.62
N ALA A 155 -9.53 -2.44 -6.79
CA ALA A 155 -9.06 -3.76 -7.18
C ALA A 155 -9.48 -4.88 -6.21
N PRO A 156 -9.31 -4.76 -4.88
CA PRO A 156 -9.74 -5.79 -3.94
C PRO A 156 -11.26 -6.03 -3.92
N VAL A 157 -12.06 -5.01 -4.29
CA VAL A 157 -13.53 -5.15 -4.38
C VAL A 157 -13.93 -5.91 -5.63
N LEU A 158 -13.26 -5.63 -6.75
CA LEU A 158 -13.56 -6.26 -8.02
C LEU A 158 -12.92 -7.64 -8.17
N ALA A 159 -11.84 -7.93 -7.43
CA ALA A 159 -11.10 -9.17 -7.56
C ALA A 159 -11.97 -10.44 -7.37
N PRO A 160 -12.82 -10.57 -6.35
CA PRO A 160 -13.68 -11.74 -6.20
C PRO A 160 -14.70 -11.87 -7.35
N LEU A 161 -15.24 -10.75 -7.84
CA LEU A 161 -16.21 -10.75 -8.94
C LEU A 161 -15.54 -11.14 -10.27
N VAL A 162 -14.42 -10.50 -10.59
CA VAL A 162 -13.66 -10.77 -11.82
C VAL A 162 -13.09 -12.19 -11.79
N GLY A 163 -12.44 -12.56 -10.68
CA GLY A 163 -11.82 -13.87 -10.54
C GLY A 163 -12.85 -15.01 -10.53
N GLY A 164 -13.94 -14.84 -9.78
CA GLY A 164 -15.04 -15.78 -9.77
C GLY A 164 -15.68 -15.95 -11.15
N ALA A 165 -15.94 -14.87 -11.87
CA ALA A 165 -16.48 -14.93 -13.24
C ALA A 165 -15.51 -15.64 -14.21
N LEU A 166 -14.21 -15.25 -14.18
CA LEU A 166 -13.22 -15.84 -15.07
C LEU A 166 -13.00 -17.34 -14.79
N THR A 167 -12.97 -17.76 -13.54
CA THR A 167 -12.80 -19.17 -13.19
C THR A 167 -14.04 -20.01 -13.45
N THR A 168 -15.24 -19.46 -13.29
CA THR A 168 -16.50 -20.17 -13.50
C THR A 168 -16.85 -20.32 -14.98
N PHE A 169 -16.73 -19.24 -15.76
CA PHE A 169 -17.18 -19.23 -17.16
C PHE A 169 -16.07 -19.55 -18.17
N LEU A 170 -14.80 -19.47 -17.79
CA LEU A 170 -13.65 -19.71 -18.67
C LEU A 170 -12.70 -20.72 -17.99
N SER A 171 -11.55 -20.23 -17.49
CA SER A 171 -10.58 -21.01 -16.70
C SER A 171 -9.71 -20.08 -15.86
N TRP A 172 -9.00 -20.62 -14.86
CA TRP A 172 -8.10 -19.83 -14.03
C TRP A 172 -6.97 -19.14 -14.83
N HIS A 173 -6.58 -19.66 -15.98
CA HIS A 173 -5.57 -19.05 -16.86
C HIS A 173 -5.94 -17.63 -17.29
N TRP A 174 -7.25 -17.34 -17.43
CA TRP A 174 -7.75 -16.02 -17.83
C TRP A 174 -7.50 -14.94 -16.78
N ILE A 175 -7.26 -15.31 -15.54
CA ILE A 175 -6.83 -14.36 -14.49
C ILE A 175 -5.52 -13.68 -14.88
N PHE A 176 -4.63 -14.42 -15.51
CA PHE A 176 -3.35 -13.90 -16.00
C PHE A 176 -3.46 -13.33 -17.41
N LEU A 177 -4.23 -13.96 -18.30
CA LEU A 177 -4.40 -13.52 -19.68
C LEU A 177 -5.02 -12.12 -19.80
N ILE A 178 -5.89 -11.71 -18.86
CA ILE A 178 -6.47 -10.36 -18.82
C ILE A 178 -5.39 -9.27 -18.72
N ASN A 179 -4.25 -9.57 -18.12
CA ASN A 179 -3.13 -8.66 -17.99
C ASN A 179 -2.42 -8.40 -19.34
N ILE A 180 -2.57 -9.27 -20.33
CA ILE A 180 -1.87 -9.13 -21.62
C ILE A 180 -2.39 -7.91 -22.40
N PRO A 181 -3.69 -7.81 -22.74
CA PRO A 181 -4.20 -6.63 -23.44
C PRO A 181 -4.05 -5.33 -22.63
N LEU A 182 -4.25 -5.39 -21.31
CA LEU A 182 -4.10 -4.24 -20.43
C LEU A 182 -2.63 -3.77 -20.38
N GLY A 183 -1.69 -4.70 -20.21
CA GLY A 183 -0.26 -4.42 -20.15
C GLY A 183 0.28 -3.90 -21.49
N LEU A 184 -0.16 -4.46 -22.62
CA LEU A 184 0.23 -3.97 -23.94
C LEU A 184 -0.29 -2.55 -24.19
N ALA A 185 -1.55 -2.27 -23.85
CA ALA A 185 -2.12 -0.93 -23.93
C ALA A 185 -1.37 0.07 -23.02
N ALA A 186 -1.08 -0.34 -21.77
CA ALA A 186 -0.31 0.46 -20.82
C ALA A 186 1.12 0.71 -21.31
N PHE A 187 1.79 -0.30 -21.89
CA PHE A 187 3.13 -0.17 -22.46
C PHE A 187 3.18 0.85 -23.61
N ILE A 188 2.24 0.74 -24.56
CA ILE A 188 2.13 1.69 -25.68
C ILE A 188 1.84 3.11 -25.18
N ALA A 189 0.93 3.24 -24.20
CA ALA A 189 0.62 4.52 -23.59
C ALA A 189 1.83 5.08 -22.81
N ALA A 190 2.60 4.25 -22.11
CA ALA A 190 3.81 4.66 -21.40
C ALA A 190 4.90 5.18 -22.35
N LEU A 191 5.06 4.54 -23.51
CA LEU A 191 5.98 5.02 -24.55
C LEU A 191 5.59 6.41 -25.10
N ARG A 192 4.32 6.79 -25.05
CA ARG A 192 3.84 8.08 -25.56
C ARG A 192 3.75 9.16 -24.48
N LEU A 193 3.29 8.80 -23.28
CA LEU A 193 2.94 9.74 -22.23
C LEU A 193 4.09 9.99 -21.24
N VAL A 194 4.94 8.99 -20.98
CA VAL A 194 6.05 9.17 -20.03
C VAL A 194 7.20 9.88 -20.73
N PRO A 195 7.62 11.05 -20.22
CA PRO A 195 8.68 11.83 -20.87
C PRO A 195 10.02 11.09 -20.88
N ARG A 196 10.79 11.30 -21.93
CA ARG A 196 12.17 10.83 -21.98
C ARG A 196 13.00 11.63 -20.97
N GLY A 197 13.70 10.94 -20.08
CA GLY A 197 14.68 11.50 -19.17
C GLY A 197 15.97 10.70 -19.28
N ALA A 198 17.10 11.40 -19.33
CA ALA A 198 18.39 10.75 -19.22
C ALA A 198 18.55 10.23 -17.77
N GLY A 199 19.02 9.00 -17.62
CA GLY A 199 19.47 8.50 -16.32
C GLY A 199 20.84 9.04 -15.99
N ASP A 200 21.17 9.12 -14.72
CA ASP A 200 22.51 9.46 -14.25
C ASP A 200 23.34 8.19 -14.07
N GLN A 201 24.13 7.86 -15.09
CA GLN A 201 25.00 6.67 -15.10
C GLN A 201 26.15 6.75 -14.09
N SER A 202 26.44 7.92 -13.54
CA SER A 202 27.51 8.12 -12.54
C SER A 202 27.09 7.55 -11.17
N ARG A 203 25.79 7.38 -10.90
CA ARG A 203 25.26 6.91 -9.63
C ARG A 203 25.58 5.43 -9.38
N ARG A 204 26.51 5.16 -8.47
CA ARG A 204 26.92 3.81 -8.12
C ARG A 204 25.84 3.14 -7.24
N LEU A 205 25.68 1.81 -7.39
CA LEU A 205 24.79 1.04 -6.55
C LEU A 205 25.45 0.78 -5.18
N ASP A 206 24.73 1.07 -4.14
CA ASP A 206 25.06 0.65 -2.79
C ASP A 206 24.63 -0.82 -2.59
N TRP A 207 25.51 -1.75 -2.98
CA TRP A 207 25.24 -3.18 -2.90
C TRP A 207 24.98 -3.65 -1.46
N VAL A 208 25.70 -3.09 -0.49
CA VAL A 208 25.53 -3.47 0.93
C VAL A 208 24.20 -2.95 1.46
N GLY A 209 23.90 -1.66 1.20
CA GLY A 209 22.61 -1.08 1.56
C GLY A 209 21.44 -1.81 0.91
N LEU A 210 21.56 -2.19 -0.38
CA LEU A 210 20.57 -2.98 -1.09
C LEU A 210 20.36 -4.35 -0.44
N LEU A 211 21.42 -5.13 -0.26
CA LEU A 211 21.33 -6.48 0.30
C LEU A 211 20.74 -6.47 1.72
N LEU A 212 21.22 -5.57 2.59
CA LEU A 212 20.70 -5.44 3.96
C LEU A 212 19.22 -5.06 3.97
N THR A 213 18.82 -4.09 3.13
CA THR A 213 17.42 -3.62 3.08
C THR A 213 16.52 -4.69 2.49
N THR A 214 16.91 -5.30 1.37
CA THR A 214 16.13 -6.33 0.69
C THR A 214 15.96 -7.58 1.53
N ALA A 215 17.07 -8.09 2.12
CA ALA A 215 17.02 -9.24 3.01
C ALA A 215 16.24 -8.94 4.29
N GLY A 216 16.41 -7.72 4.86
CA GLY A 216 15.66 -7.30 6.04
C GLY A 216 14.16 -7.21 5.79
N VAL A 217 13.75 -6.58 4.69
CA VAL A 217 12.32 -6.51 4.28
C VAL A 217 11.76 -7.89 3.98
N GLY A 218 12.51 -8.73 3.24
CA GLY A 218 12.11 -10.11 2.95
C GLY A 218 11.93 -10.94 4.21
N ALA A 219 12.89 -10.88 5.14
CA ALA A 219 12.80 -11.58 6.41
C ALA A 219 11.62 -11.11 7.28
N LEU A 220 11.31 -9.80 7.26
CA LEU A 220 10.12 -9.26 7.93
C LEU A 220 8.83 -9.79 7.31
N VAL A 221 8.70 -9.76 6.00
CA VAL A 221 7.49 -10.24 5.31
C VAL A 221 7.28 -11.74 5.56
N VAL A 222 8.31 -12.56 5.34
CA VAL A 222 8.25 -14.02 5.60
C VAL A 222 8.00 -14.31 7.07
N GLY A 223 8.69 -13.59 7.96
CA GLY A 223 8.53 -13.78 9.40
C GLY A 223 7.13 -13.45 9.89
N LEU A 224 6.52 -12.39 9.39
CA LEU A 224 5.14 -12.01 9.72
C LEU A 224 4.15 -13.05 9.18
N GLU A 225 4.36 -13.57 7.98
CA GLU A 225 3.52 -14.61 7.39
C GLU A 225 3.62 -15.92 8.19
N LEU A 226 4.85 -16.39 8.47
CA LEU A 226 5.06 -17.61 9.27
C LEU A 226 4.50 -17.47 10.69
N ALA A 227 4.63 -16.30 11.31
CA ALA A 227 4.06 -16.06 12.64
C ALA A 227 2.54 -16.11 12.66
N THR A 228 1.88 -15.86 11.53
CA THR A 228 0.42 -15.97 11.40
C THR A 228 -0.02 -17.37 10.99
N ALA A 229 0.67 -18.01 10.06
CA ALA A 229 0.34 -19.35 9.56
C ALA A 229 0.72 -20.48 10.54
N HIS A 230 1.91 -20.39 11.15
CA HIS A 230 2.48 -21.40 12.06
C HIS A 230 2.89 -20.80 13.41
N PRO A 231 1.94 -20.40 14.22
CA PRO A 231 2.19 -19.60 15.43
C PRO A 231 2.90 -20.32 16.57
N SER A 232 2.82 -21.65 16.60
CA SER A 232 3.51 -22.48 17.57
C SER A 232 5.00 -22.68 17.26
N GLU A 233 5.43 -22.33 16.04
CA GLU A 233 6.80 -22.49 15.60
C GLU A 233 7.63 -21.20 15.82
N PRO A 234 8.86 -21.30 16.34
CA PRO A 234 9.68 -20.12 16.59
C PRO A 234 10.20 -19.44 15.33
N PHE A 235 10.13 -20.09 14.16
CA PHE A 235 10.71 -19.61 12.92
C PHE A 235 10.17 -18.23 12.50
N GLY A 236 8.86 -17.98 12.69
CA GLY A 236 8.28 -16.66 12.41
C GLY A 236 8.91 -15.55 13.27
N ALA A 237 8.98 -15.76 14.58
CA ALA A 237 9.57 -14.80 15.52
C ALA A 237 11.08 -14.59 15.25
N VAL A 238 11.83 -15.65 14.97
CA VAL A 238 13.25 -15.60 14.62
C VAL A 238 13.47 -14.82 13.33
N SER A 239 12.65 -15.06 12.32
CA SER A 239 12.71 -14.34 11.04
C SER A 239 12.38 -12.84 11.20
N VAL A 240 11.37 -12.49 12.01
CA VAL A 240 11.07 -11.08 12.34
C VAL A 240 12.24 -10.43 13.08
N ALA A 241 12.82 -11.08 14.08
CA ALA A 241 13.97 -10.56 14.82
C ALA A 241 15.19 -10.36 13.91
N ALA A 242 15.48 -11.33 13.04
CA ALA A 242 16.54 -11.23 12.03
C ALA A 242 16.28 -10.08 11.05
N GLY A 243 15.04 -9.94 10.57
CA GLY A 243 14.62 -8.86 9.69
C GLY A 243 14.78 -7.48 10.32
N LEU A 244 14.38 -7.31 11.58
CA LEU A 244 14.59 -6.07 12.34
C LEU A 244 16.10 -5.77 12.52
N GLY A 245 16.90 -6.77 12.82
CA GLY A 245 18.37 -6.64 12.92
C GLY A 245 19.00 -6.19 11.60
N LEU A 246 18.58 -6.80 10.47
CA LEU A 246 19.07 -6.44 9.13
C LEU A 246 18.63 -5.03 8.73
N VAL A 247 17.39 -4.62 9.02
CA VAL A 247 16.92 -3.24 8.77
C VAL A 247 17.69 -2.24 9.64
N ALA A 248 17.94 -2.55 10.91
CA ALA A 248 18.77 -1.72 11.78
C ALA A 248 20.20 -1.60 11.24
N ALA A 249 20.82 -2.70 10.80
CA ALA A 249 22.12 -2.69 10.15
C ALA A 249 22.11 -1.88 8.85
N ALA A 250 21.05 -1.99 8.03
CA ALA A 250 20.86 -1.17 6.84
C ALA A 250 20.84 0.33 7.17
N VAL A 251 20.07 0.74 8.18
CA VAL A 251 20.00 2.15 8.62
C VAL A 251 21.36 2.66 9.09
N LEU A 252 22.10 1.85 9.86
CA LEU A 252 23.44 2.21 10.32
C LEU A 252 24.42 2.34 9.15
N TRP A 253 24.35 1.44 8.18
CA TRP A 253 25.16 1.49 6.96
C TRP A 253 24.84 2.72 6.11
N LEU A 254 23.57 2.94 5.81
CA LEU A 254 23.10 4.07 4.99
C LEU A 254 23.47 5.44 5.58
N ARG A 255 23.62 5.54 6.91
CA ARG A 255 24.10 6.75 7.59
C ARG A 255 25.59 7.01 7.41
N ARG A 256 26.38 5.99 7.10
CA ARG A 256 27.86 6.06 7.04
C ARG A 256 28.40 6.07 5.62
N THR A 257 27.65 5.55 4.66
CA THR A 257 28.11 5.48 3.27
C THR A 257 27.94 6.82 2.54
N SER A 258 28.89 7.13 1.64
CA SER A 258 28.86 8.36 0.84
C SER A 258 27.83 8.33 -0.30
N ASN A 259 27.45 7.16 -0.77
CA ASN A 259 26.47 6.97 -1.84
C ASN A 259 25.37 6.00 -1.39
N PRO A 260 24.49 6.41 -0.45
CA PRO A 260 23.47 5.51 0.09
C PRO A 260 22.40 5.16 -0.96
N LEU A 261 21.86 3.93 -0.84
CA LEU A 261 20.71 3.51 -1.63
C LEU A 261 19.52 4.47 -1.45
N PHE A 262 19.30 4.91 -0.20
CA PHE A 262 18.30 5.92 0.20
C PHE A 262 18.96 7.05 0.96
N GLU A 263 18.57 8.26 0.64
CA GLU A 263 18.94 9.44 1.41
C GLU A 263 18.06 9.54 2.67
N LEU A 264 18.59 9.13 3.82
CA LEU A 264 17.87 9.18 5.10
C LEU A 264 17.59 10.62 5.58
N ASN A 265 18.20 11.64 4.96
CA ASN A 265 17.94 13.05 5.22
C ASN A 265 16.48 13.45 4.99
N VAL A 266 15.71 12.65 4.22
CA VAL A 266 14.26 12.84 4.04
C VAL A 266 13.50 12.81 5.37
N PHE A 267 13.99 12.07 6.37
CA PHE A 267 13.40 12.06 7.73
C PHE A 267 13.60 13.37 8.51
N GLY A 268 14.45 14.26 8.03
CA GLY A 268 14.56 15.63 8.53
C GLY A 268 13.31 16.46 8.25
N THR A 269 12.58 16.13 7.18
CA THR A 269 11.31 16.76 6.84
C THR A 269 10.21 16.27 7.78
N ARG A 270 9.62 17.20 8.55
CA ARG A 270 8.62 16.85 9.60
C ARG A 270 7.40 16.11 9.06
N THR A 271 6.88 16.52 7.89
CA THR A 271 5.73 15.87 7.24
C THR A 271 6.04 14.44 6.83
N PHE A 272 7.23 14.19 6.29
CA PHE A 272 7.68 12.86 5.92
C PHE A 272 7.89 11.97 7.16
N ARG A 273 8.50 12.49 8.21
CA ARG A 273 8.70 11.77 9.47
C ARG A 273 7.37 11.35 10.10
N ALA A 274 6.41 12.28 10.25
CA ALA A 274 5.09 11.98 10.78
C ALA A 274 4.33 10.94 9.94
N THR A 275 4.50 10.96 8.61
CA THR A 275 3.92 9.93 7.74
C THR A 275 4.60 8.57 7.90
N SER A 276 5.90 8.57 8.16
CA SER A 276 6.68 7.33 8.35
C SER A 276 6.46 6.71 9.74
N THR A 277 6.02 7.47 10.74
CA THR A 277 5.70 7.00 12.10
C THR A 277 4.20 6.84 12.28
N GLY A 278 3.46 7.91 12.52
CA GLY A 278 2.00 7.88 12.69
C GLY A 278 1.25 7.33 11.49
N GLY A 279 1.69 7.68 10.28
CA GLY A 279 1.11 7.14 9.05
C GLY A 279 1.40 5.64 8.85
N PHE A 280 2.52 5.11 9.35
CA PHE A 280 2.80 3.67 9.37
C PHE A 280 1.83 2.96 10.32
N ILE A 281 1.69 3.44 11.57
CA ILE A 281 0.75 2.90 12.55
C ILE A 281 -0.69 2.96 12.00
N TYR A 282 -1.06 4.06 11.36
CA TYR A 282 -2.36 4.22 10.71
C TYR A 282 -2.61 3.13 9.67
N ARG A 283 -1.66 2.90 8.75
CA ARG A 283 -1.77 1.88 7.70
C ARG A 283 -1.79 0.47 8.28
N LEU A 284 -0.97 0.21 9.29
CA LEU A 284 -0.95 -1.07 10.01
C LEU A 284 -2.33 -1.37 10.61
N THR A 285 -2.92 -0.43 11.35
CA THR A 285 -4.22 -0.65 12.01
C THR A 285 -5.35 -0.84 11.02
N ILE A 286 -5.40 -0.06 9.92
CA ILE A 286 -6.44 -0.25 8.90
C ILE A 286 -6.29 -1.58 8.13
N SER A 287 -5.07 -2.12 8.03
CA SER A 287 -4.81 -3.40 7.34
C SER A 287 -5.19 -4.62 8.20
N ALA A 288 -5.30 -4.48 9.52
CA ALA A 288 -5.79 -5.54 10.39
C ALA A 288 -7.29 -5.81 10.24
N VAL A 289 -8.08 -4.80 9.88
CA VAL A 289 -9.55 -4.87 9.86
C VAL A 289 -10.11 -5.86 8.83
N PRO A 290 -9.61 -5.91 7.56
CA PRO A 290 -10.05 -6.93 6.60
C PRO A 290 -9.75 -8.37 7.01
N PHE A 291 -8.84 -8.58 7.95
CA PHE A 291 -8.57 -9.88 8.54
C PHE A 291 -9.54 -10.19 9.69
N LEU A 292 -9.74 -9.24 10.60
CA LEU A 292 -10.54 -9.47 11.81
C LEU A 292 -12.05 -9.50 11.57
N LEU A 293 -12.59 -8.65 10.67
CA LEU A 293 -14.03 -8.56 10.45
C LEU A 293 -14.64 -9.85 9.90
N PRO A 294 -14.09 -10.47 8.82
CA PRO A 294 -14.65 -11.73 8.32
C PRO A 294 -14.63 -12.84 9.36
N LEU A 295 -13.56 -12.95 10.13
CA LEU A 295 -13.42 -13.95 11.19
C LEU A 295 -14.43 -13.71 12.31
N MET A 296 -14.59 -12.47 12.77
CA MET A 296 -15.58 -12.15 13.79
C MET A 296 -17.00 -12.50 13.35
N PHE A 297 -17.35 -12.26 12.08
CA PHE A 297 -18.67 -12.59 11.57
C PHE A 297 -18.87 -14.09 11.37
N GLN A 298 -17.85 -14.82 10.91
CA GLN A 298 -17.94 -16.27 10.69
C GLN A 298 -17.82 -17.05 12.00
N ASP A 299 -16.72 -16.88 12.73
CA ASP A 299 -16.44 -17.66 13.93
C ASP A 299 -17.19 -17.11 15.17
N GLY A 300 -17.32 -15.77 15.26
CA GLY A 300 -17.97 -15.12 16.39
C GLY A 300 -19.50 -15.10 16.31
N PHE A 301 -20.06 -14.75 15.14
CA PHE A 301 -21.51 -14.63 14.94
C PHE A 301 -22.13 -15.87 14.29
N GLY A 302 -21.32 -16.82 13.77
CA GLY A 302 -21.78 -18.02 13.09
C GLY A 302 -22.38 -17.75 11.71
N TRP A 303 -22.05 -16.60 11.07
CA TRP A 303 -22.55 -16.28 9.75
C TRP A 303 -21.86 -17.09 8.66
N ASP A 304 -22.60 -17.40 7.59
CA ASP A 304 -21.98 -18.01 6.44
C ASP A 304 -20.99 -17.06 5.74
N PRO A 305 -19.99 -17.59 5.00
CA PRO A 305 -18.94 -16.79 4.38
C PRO A 305 -19.44 -15.73 3.40
N LEU A 306 -20.56 -16.01 2.69
CA LEU A 306 -21.14 -15.06 1.72
C LEU A 306 -21.75 -13.85 2.45
N HIS A 307 -22.54 -14.10 3.49
CA HIS A 307 -23.15 -13.06 4.31
C HIS A 307 -22.07 -12.18 4.98
N ALA A 308 -21.06 -12.81 5.60
CA ALA A 308 -19.91 -12.12 6.17
C ALA A 308 -19.19 -11.25 5.12
N GLY A 309 -18.97 -11.78 3.91
CA GLY A 309 -18.33 -11.08 2.82
C GLY A 309 -19.11 -9.86 2.32
N VAL A 310 -20.44 -10.00 2.16
CA VAL A 310 -21.32 -8.88 1.78
C VAL A 310 -21.27 -7.77 2.83
N MET A 311 -21.28 -8.13 4.12
CA MET A 311 -21.21 -7.14 5.19
C MET A 311 -19.85 -6.43 5.22
N VAL A 312 -18.74 -7.13 5.03
CA VAL A 312 -17.40 -6.53 4.92
C VAL A 312 -17.30 -5.61 3.70
N ALA A 313 -18.02 -5.90 2.62
CA ALA A 313 -18.06 -5.02 1.45
C ALA A 313 -18.57 -3.60 1.77
N ALA A 314 -19.35 -3.41 2.83
CA ALA A 314 -19.79 -2.09 3.31
C ALA A 314 -18.61 -1.16 3.61
N VAL A 315 -17.48 -1.69 4.09
CA VAL A 315 -16.26 -0.91 4.32
C VAL A 315 -15.77 -0.27 3.01
N PHE A 316 -15.82 -1.02 1.91
CA PHE A 316 -15.39 -0.52 0.60
C PHE A 316 -16.39 0.50 0.02
N VAL A 317 -17.70 0.34 0.29
CA VAL A 317 -18.71 1.34 -0.07
C VAL A 317 -18.37 2.68 0.57
N GLY A 318 -18.07 2.72 1.86
CA GLY A 318 -17.65 3.92 2.56
C GLY A 318 -16.33 4.47 2.03
N ASN A 319 -15.37 3.60 1.81
CA ASN A 319 -14.02 3.94 1.33
C ASN A 319 -14.05 4.64 -0.05
N ILE A 320 -14.86 4.13 -0.97
CA ILE A 320 -15.04 4.68 -2.31
C ILE A 320 -15.94 5.92 -2.28
N GLY A 321 -17.06 5.84 -1.57
CA GLY A 321 -18.10 6.88 -1.54
C GLY A 321 -17.60 8.23 -1.02
N ILE A 322 -16.65 8.25 -0.06
CA ILE A 322 -16.08 9.48 0.51
C ILE A 322 -15.03 10.16 -0.37
N LYS A 323 -14.49 9.48 -1.38
CA LYS A 323 -13.37 10.00 -2.19
C LYS A 323 -13.61 11.37 -2.80
N PRO A 324 -14.77 11.67 -3.41
CA PRO A 324 -15.04 13.00 -3.97
C PRO A 324 -14.92 14.12 -2.93
N ALA A 325 -15.27 13.84 -1.66
CA ALA A 325 -15.20 14.80 -0.56
C ALA A 325 -13.80 14.95 0.06
N THR A 326 -12.90 13.97 -0.12
CA THR A 326 -11.59 13.95 0.57
C THR A 326 -10.73 15.16 0.20
N THR A 327 -10.59 15.48 -1.09
CA THR A 327 -9.81 16.65 -1.56
C THR A 327 -10.39 17.98 -1.07
N PRO A 328 -11.72 18.26 -1.21
CA PRO A 328 -12.34 19.44 -0.62
C PRO A 328 -12.14 19.58 0.89
N LEU A 329 -12.25 18.47 1.64
CA LEU A 329 -12.04 18.48 3.10
C LEU A 329 -10.61 18.90 3.46
N ILE A 330 -9.60 18.31 2.80
CA ILE A 330 -8.19 18.65 3.05
C ILE A 330 -7.90 20.11 2.64
N ARG A 331 -8.47 20.59 1.54
CA ARG A 331 -8.32 21.98 1.10
C ARG A 331 -8.95 22.97 2.06
N ARG A 332 -10.12 22.65 2.61
CA ARG A 332 -10.86 23.54 3.53
C ARG A 332 -10.26 23.59 4.92
N PHE A 333 -9.88 22.46 5.49
CA PHE A 333 -9.46 22.36 6.89
C PHE A 333 -7.95 22.22 7.08
N GLY A 334 -7.20 21.86 6.01
CA GLY A 334 -5.78 21.54 6.08
C GLY A 334 -5.52 20.10 6.54
N PHE A 335 -4.25 19.68 6.47
CA PHE A 335 -3.87 18.28 6.75
C PHE A 335 -4.01 17.90 8.23
N LYS A 336 -3.52 18.73 9.17
CA LYS A 336 -3.52 18.38 10.60
C LYS A 336 -4.91 18.08 11.16
N PRO A 337 -5.92 18.97 11.03
CA PRO A 337 -7.26 18.69 11.53
C PRO A 337 -7.90 17.47 10.87
N VAL A 338 -7.68 17.28 9.56
CA VAL A 338 -8.23 16.14 8.82
C VAL A 338 -7.60 14.81 9.27
N LEU A 339 -6.28 14.76 9.49
CA LEU A 339 -5.59 13.58 10.00
C LEU A 339 -6.03 13.23 11.42
N VAL A 340 -6.08 14.22 12.32
CA VAL A 340 -6.56 14.00 13.70
C VAL A 340 -8.00 13.50 13.72
N PHE A 341 -8.89 14.14 12.94
CA PHE A 341 -10.29 13.71 12.83
C PHE A 341 -10.39 12.28 12.26
N ALA A 342 -9.71 11.99 11.16
CA ALA A 342 -9.78 10.69 10.51
C ALA A 342 -9.23 9.56 11.40
N SER A 343 -8.12 9.80 12.10
CA SER A 343 -7.54 8.82 13.01
C SER A 343 -8.43 8.59 14.24
N LEU A 344 -8.94 9.66 14.84
CA LEU A 344 -9.84 9.55 15.99
C LEU A 344 -11.16 8.88 15.61
N ALA A 345 -11.78 9.30 14.52
CA ALA A 345 -13.02 8.69 14.02
C ALA A 345 -12.81 7.20 13.65
N SER A 346 -11.67 6.84 13.06
CA SER A 346 -11.32 5.43 12.82
C SER A 346 -11.15 4.66 14.13
N ALA A 347 -10.48 5.21 15.14
CA ALA A 347 -10.35 4.58 16.45
C ALA A 347 -11.72 4.35 17.11
N VAL A 348 -12.61 5.35 17.04
CA VAL A 348 -13.98 5.22 17.55
C VAL A 348 -14.75 4.12 16.80
N THR A 349 -14.67 4.06 15.47
CA THR A 349 -15.35 2.99 14.73
C THR A 349 -14.79 1.60 15.04
N PHE A 350 -13.49 1.46 15.31
CA PHE A 350 -12.91 0.18 15.76
C PHE A 350 -13.38 -0.19 17.16
N ALA A 351 -13.46 0.79 18.08
CA ALA A 351 -14.03 0.57 19.41
C ALA A 351 -15.52 0.18 19.34
N LEU A 352 -16.29 0.79 18.42
CA LEU A 352 -17.67 0.41 18.17
C LEU A 352 -17.81 -0.99 17.55
N CYS A 353 -16.87 -1.43 16.68
CA CYS A 353 -16.82 -2.82 16.20
C CYS A 353 -16.65 -3.81 17.36
N ALA A 354 -15.95 -3.44 18.43
CA ALA A 354 -15.83 -4.27 19.63
C ALA A 354 -17.15 -4.43 20.41
N LEU A 355 -18.14 -3.59 20.17
CA LEU A 355 -19.45 -3.67 20.83
C LEU A 355 -20.50 -4.46 20.01
N LEU A 356 -20.13 -4.90 18.81
CA LEU A 356 -21.02 -5.69 17.97
C LEU A 356 -21.20 -7.10 18.55
N ASP A 357 -22.39 -7.62 18.36
CA ASP A 357 -22.77 -9.01 18.69
C ASP A 357 -23.71 -9.59 17.62
N SER A 358 -24.04 -10.87 17.74
CA SER A 358 -24.94 -11.56 16.81
C SER A 358 -26.39 -11.04 16.84
N GLY A 359 -26.79 -10.30 17.87
CA GLY A 359 -28.11 -9.67 17.99
C GLY A 359 -28.13 -8.23 17.45
N THR A 360 -26.98 -7.67 17.09
CA THR A 360 -26.91 -6.29 16.55
C THR A 360 -27.62 -6.22 15.19
N PRO A 361 -28.58 -5.30 14.97
CA PRO A 361 -29.26 -5.17 13.69
C PRO A 361 -28.29 -4.96 12.51
N GLU A 362 -28.42 -5.77 11.47
CA GLU A 362 -27.54 -5.72 10.29
C GLU A 362 -27.43 -4.34 9.65
N PRO A 363 -28.52 -3.53 9.52
CA PRO A 363 -28.39 -2.17 9.00
C PRO A 363 -27.48 -1.26 9.84
N LEU A 364 -27.41 -1.50 11.15
CA LEU A 364 -26.50 -0.76 12.04
C LEU A 364 -25.06 -1.19 11.84
N ILE A 365 -24.82 -2.50 11.70
CA ILE A 365 -23.49 -3.03 11.35
C ILE A 365 -23.03 -2.45 10.01
N PHE A 366 -23.90 -2.51 9.00
CA PHE A 366 -23.62 -1.97 7.67
C PHE A 366 -23.27 -0.48 7.72
N ALA A 367 -24.07 0.34 8.40
CA ALA A 367 -23.82 1.77 8.55
C ALA A 367 -22.49 2.06 9.27
N LEU A 368 -22.19 1.34 10.35
CA LEU A 368 -20.92 1.45 11.07
C LEU A 368 -19.72 1.14 10.16
N LEU A 369 -19.80 0.07 9.37
CA LEU A 369 -18.74 -0.34 8.47
C LEU A 369 -18.55 0.65 7.30
N VAL A 370 -19.63 1.22 6.75
CA VAL A 370 -19.56 2.31 5.78
C VAL A 370 -18.85 3.53 6.37
N CYS A 371 -19.22 3.94 7.58
CA CYS A 371 -18.57 5.06 8.28
C CYS A 371 -17.08 4.76 8.54
N SER A 372 -16.77 3.55 9.00
CA SER A 372 -15.38 3.09 9.23
C SER A 372 -14.56 3.18 7.94
N GLY A 373 -15.09 2.68 6.82
CA GLY A 373 -14.45 2.78 5.52
C GLY A 373 -14.21 4.23 5.08
N ALA A 374 -15.20 5.10 5.27
CA ALA A 374 -15.11 6.51 4.91
C ALA A 374 -14.00 7.23 5.69
N PHE A 375 -13.94 7.09 7.01
CA PHE A 375 -12.91 7.73 7.83
C PHE A 375 -11.50 7.20 7.52
N ARG A 376 -11.35 5.91 7.34
CA ARG A 376 -10.10 5.27 6.91
C ARG A 376 -9.61 5.81 5.57
N SER A 377 -10.52 6.02 4.62
CA SER A 377 -10.19 6.54 3.29
C SER A 377 -9.69 7.99 3.34
N ILE A 378 -10.31 8.83 4.19
CA ILE A 378 -9.88 10.22 4.38
C ILE A 378 -8.43 10.26 4.90
N GLY A 379 -8.15 9.55 5.99
CA GLY A 379 -6.82 9.55 6.60
C GLY A 379 -5.76 8.94 5.69
N PHE A 380 -6.06 7.81 5.01
CA PHE A 380 -5.14 7.20 4.05
C PHE A 380 -4.75 8.18 2.93
N SER A 381 -5.72 8.90 2.37
CA SER A 381 -5.46 9.89 1.31
C SER A 381 -4.70 11.11 1.82
N ALA A 382 -5.01 11.57 3.04
CA ALA A 382 -4.30 12.68 3.66
C ALA A 382 -2.82 12.33 3.92
N TYR A 383 -2.53 11.15 4.48
CA TYR A 383 -1.16 10.66 4.66
C TYR A 383 -0.43 10.46 3.33
N ALA A 384 -1.10 9.89 2.30
CA ALA A 384 -0.52 9.69 0.98
C ALA A 384 -0.14 11.01 0.29
N SER A 385 -0.83 12.10 0.61
CA SER A 385 -0.58 13.41 0.03
C SER A 385 0.45 14.22 0.80
N ILE A 386 0.34 14.26 2.16
CA ILE A 386 1.22 15.10 2.98
C ILE A 386 2.67 14.60 2.98
N GLN A 387 2.89 13.30 2.78
CA GLN A 387 4.24 12.70 2.79
C GLN A 387 5.20 13.33 1.77
N TYR A 388 4.67 13.88 0.66
CA TYR A 388 5.48 14.51 -0.38
C TYR A 388 5.39 16.03 -0.41
N ALA A 389 4.54 16.63 0.45
CA ALA A 389 4.22 18.04 0.39
C ALA A 389 5.45 18.96 0.55
N ASP A 390 6.34 18.62 1.48
CA ASP A 390 7.51 19.43 1.84
C ASP A 390 8.84 18.80 1.36
N ILE A 391 8.79 17.70 0.58
CA ILE A 391 9.97 17.04 0.04
C ILE A 391 10.54 17.87 -1.12
N VAL A 392 11.85 18.07 -1.10
CA VAL A 392 12.56 18.71 -2.20
C VAL A 392 12.68 17.76 -3.40
N PRO A 393 12.66 18.28 -4.65
CA PRO A 393 12.65 17.44 -5.86
C PRO A 393 13.76 16.38 -5.93
N GLY A 394 14.98 16.70 -5.47
CA GLY A 394 16.12 15.77 -5.45
C GLY A 394 15.92 14.58 -4.53
N GLN A 395 15.14 14.71 -3.46
CA GLN A 395 14.89 13.64 -2.48
C GLN A 395 13.65 12.79 -2.79
N LEU A 396 12.86 13.16 -3.80
CA LEU A 396 11.63 12.43 -4.17
C LEU A 396 11.86 10.93 -4.44
N PRO A 397 12.93 10.48 -5.11
CA PRO A 397 13.16 9.05 -5.34
C PRO A 397 13.35 8.28 -4.04
N SER A 398 14.16 8.79 -3.12
CA SER A 398 14.40 8.17 -1.80
C SER A 398 13.13 8.19 -0.94
N ALA A 399 12.43 9.32 -0.87
CA ALA A 399 11.18 9.45 -0.14
C ALA A 399 10.12 8.48 -0.66
N ASN A 400 9.99 8.34 -1.98
CA ASN A 400 9.02 7.45 -2.61
C ASN A 400 9.35 5.97 -2.37
N ALA A 401 10.61 5.55 -2.52
CA ALA A 401 11.01 4.17 -2.30
C ALA A 401 10.86 3.77 -0.81
N ILE A 402 11.27 4.64 0.12
CA ILE A 402 11.07 4.41 1.57
C ILE A 402 9.57 4.32 1.88
N SER A 403 8.76 5.25 1.38
CA SER A 403 7.30 5.23 1.58
C SER A 403 6.66 3.95 1.06
N ALA A 404 7.00 3.52 -0.16
CA ALA A 404 6.45 2.31 -0.75
C ALA A 404 6.83 1.06 0.08
N THR A 405 8.08 0.99 0.55
CA THR A 405 8.54 -0.09 1.45
C THR A 405 7.75 -0.08 2.77
N LEU A 406 7.58 1.09 3.40
CA LEU A 406 6.81 1.21 4.65
C LEU A 406 5.32 0.86 4.46
N VAL A 407 4.72 1.22 3.33
CA VAL A 407 3.32 0.85 3.01
C VAL A 407 3.19 -0.67 2.92
N GLN A 408 4.11 -1.33 2.23
CA GLN A 408 4.10 -2.80 2.09
C GLN A 408 4.30 -3.50 3.44
N LEU A 409 5.28 -3.04 4.23
CA LEU A 409 5.50 -3.58 5.58
C LEU A 409 4.30 -3.35 6.50
N ALA A 410 3.68 -2.16 6.45
CA ALA A 410 2.51 -1.87 7.27
C ALA A 410 1.31 -2.76 6.93
N ALA A 411 1.14 -3.13 5.66
CA ALA A 411 0.08 -4.03 5.23
C ALA A 411 0.25 -5.44 5.82
N GLY A 412 1.46 -6.02 5.70
CA GLY A 412 1.76 -7.34 6.29
C GLY A 412 1.74 -7.32 7.82
N ALA A 413 2.39 -6.31 8.43
CA ALA A 413 2.41 -6.15 9.88
C ALA A 413 1.02 -5.96 10.48
N GLY A 414 0.08 -5.32 9.76
CA GLY A 414 -1.28 -5.12 10.22
C GLY A 414 -2.04 -6.43 10.41
N ILE A 415 -1.94 -7.34 9.44
CA ILE A 415 -2.54 -8.67 9.54
C ILE A 415 -1.93 -9.45 10.71
N ALA A 416 -0.59 -9.45 10.82
CA ALA A 416 0.12 -10.16 11.89
C ALA A 416 -0.23 -9.62 13.29
N VAL A 417 -0.32 -8.29 13.44
CA VAL A 417 -0.73 -7.65 14.71
C VAL A 417 -2.19 -7.98 15.03
N GLY A 418 -3.08 -7.97 14.03
CA GLY A 418 -4.47 -8.41 14.22
C GLY A 418 -4.56 -9.85 14.72
N ALA A 419 -3.81 -10.77 14.10
CA ALA A 419 -3.74 -12.17 14.52
C ALA A 419 -3.12 -12.34 15.92
N LEU A 420 -2.07 -11.56 16.23
CA LEU A 420 -1.44 -11.59 17.56
C LEU A 420 -2.43 -11.15 18.64
N PHE A 421 -3.14 -10.03 18.45
CA PHE A 421 -4.13 -9.58 19.42
C PHE A 421 -5.26 -10.59 19.60
N LEU A 422 -5.77 -11.15 18.48
CA LEU A 422 -6.79 -12.17 18.56
C LEU A 422 -6.35 -13.35 19.45
N ARG A 423 -5.10 -13.81 19.31
CA ARG A 423 -4.53 -14.88 20.15
C ARG A 423 -4.35 -14.50 21.60
N LEU A 424 -3.83 -13.29 21.86
CA LEU A 424 -3.62 -12.81 23.23
C LEU A 424 -4.95 -12.79 24.01
N PHE A 425 -6.03 -12.45 23.31
CA PHE A 425 -7.37 -12.43 23.93
C PHE A 425 -8.11 -13.77 23.85
N SER A 426 -7.63 -14.74 23.04
CA SER A 426 -8.15 -16.12 23.01
C SER A 426 -7.41 -17.07 23.96
N ALA A 427 -6.43 -16.57 24.75
CA ALA A 427 -5.69 -17.43 25.68
C ALA A 427 -6.62 -18.03 26.76
N PRO A 428 -6.38 -19.31 27.18
CA PRO A 428 -7.18 -19.97 28.22
C PRO A 428 -7.25 -19.11 29.51
N GLY A 429 -8.48 -18.97 30.03
CA GLY A 429 -8.73 -18.18 31.25
C GLY A 429 -9.01 -16.70 31.03
N THR A 430 -8.94 -16.18 29.79
CA THR A 430 -9.26 -14.75 29.55
C THR A 430 -10.74 -14.52 29.20
N PHE A 431 -11.37 -15.36 28.36
CA PHE A 431 -12.75 -15.15 27.90
C PHE A 431 -13.42 -16.46 27.46
N GLU A 432 -13.40 -17.51 28.30
CA GLU A 432 -13.89 -18.86 27.92
C GLU A 432 -15.39 -18.96 27.59
N ALA A 433 -16.20 -17.94 27.94
CA ALA A 433 -17.66 -18.01 27.82
C ALA A 433 -18.26 -17.27 26.62
N ASP A 434 -17.51 -16.46 25.90
CA ASP A 434 -18.03 -15.63 24.80
C ASP A 434 -17.16 -15.78 23.53
N PRO A 435 -17.67 -16.41 22.44
CA PRO A 435 -16.92 -16.54 21.19
C PRO A 435 -16.46 -15.20 20.57
N VAL A 436 -17.15 -14.10 20.90
CA VAL A 436 -16.88 -12.77 20.38
C VAL A 436 -15.86 -12.01 21.21
N ALA A 437 -15.62 -12.42 22.47
CA ALA A 437 -14.80 -11.64 23.41
C ALA A 437 -13.35 -11.43 22.93
N ALA A 438 -12.74 -12.44 22.31
CA ALA A 438 -11.40 -12.33 21.75
C ALA A 438 -11.33 -11.28 20.62
N TYR A 439 -12.34 -11.23 19.76
CA TYR A 439 -12.46 -10.23 18.69
C TYR A 439 -12.67 -8.83 19.26
N ARG A 440 -13.50 -8.69 20.31
CA ARG A 440 -13.69 -7.41 21.04
C ARG A 440 -12.37 -6.89 21.58
N GLY A 441 -11.58 -7.74 22.24
CA GLY A 441 -10.25 -7.41 22.75
C GLY A 441 -9.31 -6.96 21.62
N ALA A 442 -9.28 -7.68 20.51
CA ALA A 442 -8.45 -7.35 19.35
C ALA A 442 -8.85 -6.00 18.73
N PHE A 443 -10.14 -5.72 18.54
CA PHE A 443 -10.62 -4.43 18.03
C PHE A 443 -10.31 -3.27 18.95
N LEU A 444 -10.44 -3.44 20.28
CA LEU A 444 -10.05 -2.42 21.27
C LEU A 444 -8.54 -2.15 21.24
N ALA A 445 -7.71 -3.20 21.14
CA ALA A 445 -6.27 -3.04 21.04
C ALA A 445 -5.86 -2.28 19.76
N ILE A 446 -6.51 -2.58 18.63
CA ILE A 446 -6.29 -1.84 17.38
C ILE A 446 -6.78 -0.40 17.48
N ALA A 447 -7.91 -0.15 18.16
CA ALA A 447 -8.39 1.21 18.43
C ALA A 447 -7.37 2.01 19.26
N VAL A 448 -6.78 1.41 20.30
CA VAL A 448 -5.71 2.02 21.10
C VAL A 448 -4.47 2.32 20.24
N LEU A 449 -4.04 1.38 19.40
CA LEU A 449 -2.94 1.64 18.46
C LEU A 449 -3.26 2.80 17.51
N MET A 450 -4.50 2.92 17.04
CA MET A 450 -4.91 4.04 16.18
C MET A 450 -4.80 5.39 16.92
N LEU A 451 -5.02 5.43 18.24
CA LEU A 451 -4.82 6.64 19.05
C LEU A 451 -3.35 7.11 19.08
N LEU A 452 -2.37 6.19 18.97
CA LEU A 452 -0.95 6.56 18.82
C LEU A 452 -0.71 7.33 17.52
N SER A 453 -1.36 6.91 16.41
CA SER A 453 -1.32 7.67 15.16
C SER A 453 -1.97 9.05 15.31
N THR A 454 -3.03 9.16 16.12
CA THR A 454 -3.67 10.45 16.44
C THR A 454 -2.72 11.36 17.20
N ALA A 455 -2.01 10.83 18.19
CA ALA A 455 -1.03 11.59 18.99
C ALA A 455 0.09 12.15 18.10
N ASP A 456 0.63 11.33 17.18
CA ASP A 456 1.64 11.78 16.20
C ASP A 456 1.10 12.88 15.27
N SER A 457 -0.16 12.75 14.81
CA SER A 457 -0.83 13.78 13.98
C SER A 457 -1.04 15.09 14.74
N LEU A 458 -1.27 15.06 16.05
CA LEU A 458 -1.36 16.26 16.89
C LEU A 458 -0.03 17.00 16.98
N ALA A 459 1.11 16.31 16.90
CA ALA A 459 2.44 16.90 16.91
C ALA A 459 2.79 17.64 15.61
N LEU A 460 2.02 17.44 14.52
CA LEU A 460 2.19 18.19 13.27
C LEU A 460 1.93 19.68 13.48
N HIS A 461 2.72 20.51 12.79
CA HIS A 461 2.48 21.96 12.77
C HIS A 461 1.18 22.28 12.03
N ARG A 462 0.45 23.34 12.47
CA ARG A 462 -0.84 23.72 11.82
C ARG A 462 -0.73 24.05 10.32
N GLN A 463 0.44 24.49 9.87
CA GLN A 463 0.71 24.84 8.48
C GLN A 463 1.42 23.70 7.69
N ALA A 464 1.54 22.50 8.26
CA ALA A 464 2.16 21.36 7.57
C ALA A 464 1.44 21.09 6.23
N GLY A 465 2.19 21.08 5.12
CA GLY A 465 1.65 20.90 3.77
C GLY A 465 0.73 22.03 3.29
N ALA A 466 0.83 23.24 3.83
CA ALA A 466 -0.05 24.37 3.47
C ALA A 466 0.01 24.70 1.96
N ASP A 467 1.19 24.59 1.34
CA ASP A 467 1.39 24.83 -0.10
C ASP A 467 0.56 23.87 -0.97
N VAL A 468 0.30 22.68 -0.47
CA VAL A 468 -0.50 21.63 -1.14
C VAL A 468 -1.99 21.80 -0.86
N SER A 469 -2.35 22.18 0.39
CA SER A 469 -3.76 22.27 0.80
C SER A 469 -4.43 23.57 0.33
N ARG A 470 -3.72 24.71 0.30
CA ARG A 470 -4.30 26.02 -0.03
C ARG A 470 -4.29 26.37 -1.52
N GLY A 471 -3.45 25.71 -2.35
CA GLY A 471 -3.29 26.05 -3.77
C GLY A 471 -2.78 27.48 -3.98
N ARG A 472 -2.86 28.00 -5.22
CA ARG A 472 -2.36 29.31 -5.60
C ARG A 472 -3.01 30.53 -4.92
N SER A 473 -4.14 30.37 -4.23
CA SER A 473 -4.86 31.51 -3.61
C SER A 473 -4.23 32.03 -2.31
N GLY A 474 -3.13 31.45 -1.86
CA GLY A 474 -2.48 31.77 -0.59
C GLY A 474 -1.07 32.35 -0.67
N ALA A 475 -0.67 32.97 -1.79
CA ALA A 475 0.55 33.76 -1.78
C ALA A 475 0.44 34.82 -0.67
N PRO A 476 1.41 34.92 0.27
CA PRO A 476 1.42 36.01 1.24
C PRO A 476 1.38 37.30 0.45
N LYS A 477 0.40 38.17 0.71
CA LYS A 477 0.50 39.57 0.31
C LYS A 477 1.85 40.04 0.85
N ALA A 478 2.76 40.39 -0.06
CA ALA A 478 4.01 41.05 0.30
C ALA A 478 3.63 42.14 1.30
N ALA A 479 4.18 42.11 2.50
CA ALA A 479 4.13 43.20 3.40
C ALA A 479 4.86 44.36 2.65
N ASN A 480 4.11 45.36 2.26
CA ASN A 480 4.69 46.63 1.75
C ASN A 480 5.52 47.25 2.89
N PRO A 481 6.65 47.81 2.56
CA PRO A 481 7.63 48.32 3.49
C PRO A 481 7.09 49.44 4.41
#